data_923ceb25b4234736243d38e5e8e9783a
#
_entry.id   923ceb25b4234736243d38e5e8e9783a
#
_cell.length_a   1.000
_cell.length_b   1.000
_cell.length_c   1.000
_cell.angle_alpha   90.00
_cell.angle_beta   90.00
_cell.angle_gamma   90.00
#
_symmetry.space_group_name_H-M   'P 1'
#
loop_
_entity.id
_entity.type
_entity.pdbx_description
1 polymer ?
#
loop_
_entity_poly.entity_id
_entity_poly.type
_entity_poly.pdbx_seq_one_letter_code
_entity_poly.pdbx_strand_id
1 'polypeptide(L)'
;MSSIKQLVSHFKIAWYGLLAVCILLLLVLSAVNSKSLATVSIKLREGQQEHKDKAIPFITKEGDELPDYRVSYLLGDRWRLIGTAFNQSASDWIEFKISDPPNLTLVQGIRVSDEDAVAHDHLEEVQLVDLSPQGKMFHYRIETTRSFKSGMVWFATTPLGMAIFGAIGLAVFLVVLSHLAPALD
;
A
#
# COMPACT_ATOMS: atom_id res chain seq x y z
N MET A 1 4.11 -17.75 -52.35
CA MET A 1 4.62 -16.63 -51.50
C MET A 1 3.53 -15.65 -51.01
N SER A 2 2.42 -15.42 -51.67
CA SER A 2 1.34 -14.52 -51.20
C SER A 2 0.66 -14.99 -49.89
N SER A 3 0.43 -16.31 -49.77
CA SER A 3 -0.28 -16.89 -48.60
C SER A 3 0.48 -16.74 -47.26
N ILE A 4 1.79 -16.87 -47.26
CA ILE A 4 2.60 -16.73 -46.04
C ILE A 4 2.64 -15.27 -45.56
N LYS A 5 2.76 -14.30 -46.46
CA LYS A 5 2.72 -12.88 -46.14
C LYS A 5 1.38 -12.47 -45.54
N GLN A 6 0.28 -12.99 -46.06
CA GLN A 6 -1.06 -12.77 -45.49
C GLN A 6 -1.20 -13.38 -44.09
N LEU A 7 -0.71 -14.62 -43.90
CA LEU A 7 -0.75 -15.28 -42.58
C LEU A 7 0.04 -14.48 -41.55
N VAL A 8 1.22 -14.00 -41.86
CA VAL A 8 2.07 -13.18 -41.00
C VAL A 8 1.37 -11.84 -40.68
N SER A 9 0.68 -11.23 -41.65
CA SER A 9 -0.07 -9.99 -41.41
C SER A 9 -1.23 -10.20 -40.46
N HIS A 10 -2.04 -11.25 -40.66
CA HIS A 10 -3.13 -11.56 -39.74
C HIS A 10 -2.65 -11.88 -38.32
N PHE A 11 -1.51 -12.58 -38.21
CA PHE A 11 -0.90 -12.87 -36.91
C PHE A 11 -0.47 -11.58 -36.17
N LYS A 12 0.15 -10.63 -36.87
CA LYS A 12 0.50 -9.32 -36.29
C LYS A 12 -0.74 -8.56 -35.80
N ILE A 13 -1.81 -8.50 -36.58
CA ILE A 13 -3.05 -7.80 -36.19
C ILE A 13 -3.64 -8.45 -34.94
N ALA A 14 -3.69 -9.78 -34.87
CA ALA A 14 -4.22 -10.50 -33.70
C ALA A 14 -3.39 -10.19 -32.42
N TRP A 15 -2.07 -10.12 -32.53
CA TRP A 15 -1.19 -9.79 -31.41
C TRP A 15 -1.37 -8.35 -30.93
N TYR A 16 -1.47 -7.38 -31.84
CA TYR A 16 -1.77 -6.00 -31.45
C TYR A 16 -3.15 -5.85 -30.77
N GLY A 17 -4.15 -6.59 -31.29
CA GLY A 17 -5.47 -6.65 -30.66
C GLY A 17 -5.43 -7.21 -29.24
N LEU A 18 -4.71 -8.33 -29.06
CA LEU A 18 -4.52 -8.94 -27.73
C LEU A 18 -3.79 -7.98 -26.77
N LEU A 19 -2.73 -7.34 -27.21
CA LEU A 19 -1.98 -6.37 -26.42
C LEU A 19 -2.88 -5.19 -26.01
N ALA A 20 -3.68 -4.65 -26.91
CA ALA A 20 -4.60 -3.56 -26.63
C ALA A 20 -5.65 -3.97 -25.57
N VAL A 21 -6.21 -5.18 -25.66
CA VAL A 21 -7.14 -5.73 -24.67
C VAL A 21 -6.47 -5.90 -23.31
N CYS A 22 -5.25 -6.45 -23.26
CA CYS A 22 -4.50 -6.60 -22.02
C CYS A 22 -4.21 -5.24 -21.34
N ILE A 23 -3.81 -4.24 -22.12
CA ILE A 23 -3.58 -2.89 -21.60
C ILE A 23 -4.88 -2.27 -21.08
N LEU A 24 -5.98 -2.41 -21.82
CA LEU A 24 -7.28 -1.90 -21.39
C LEU A 24 -7.73 -2.54 -20.08
N LEU A 25 -7.62 -3.86 -19.95
CA LEU A 25 -7.92 -4.58 -18.71
C LEU A 25 -7.05 -4.11 -17.54
N LEU A 26 -5.75 -3.94 -17.77
CA LEU A 26 -4.82 -3.39 -16.78
C LEU A 26 -5.31 -2.01 -16.28
N LEU A 27 -5.62 -1.09 -17.19
CA LEU A 27 -6.04 0.26 -16.86
C LEU A 27 -7.37 0.26 -16.08
N VAL A 28 -8.37 -0.47 -16.58
CA VAL A 28 -9.71 -0.52 -15.96
C VAL A 28 -9.64 -1.16 -14.57
N LEU A 29 -9.02 -2.33 -14.44
CA LEU A 29 -8.95 -3.04 -13.16
C LEU A 29 -8.11 -2.30 -12.13
N SER A 30 -7.03 -1.63 -12.55
CA SER A 30 -6.24 -0.77 -11.66
C SER A 30 -7.03 0.46 -11.20
N ALA A 31 -7.83 1.06 -12.06
CA ALA A 31 -8.68 2.21 -11.70
C ALA A 31 -9.81 1.81 -10.74
N VAL A 32 -10.46 0.69 -10.98
CA VAL A 32 -11.54 0.17 -10.12
C VAL A 32 -11.02 -0.14 -8.71
N ASN A 33 -9.85 -0.76 -8.60
CA ASN A 33 -9.24 -1.16 -7.33
C ASN A 33 -8.22 -0.14 -6.80
N SER A 34 -8.46 1.14 -7.00
CA SER A 34 -7.55 2.22 -6.64
C SER A 34 -7.71 2.75 -5.21
N LYS A 35 -8.61 2.17 -4.38
CA LYS A 35 -8.84 2.61 -3.00
C LYS A 35 -7.61 2.36 -2.14
N SER A 36 -7.10 3.40 -1.50
CA SER A 36 -5.82 3.43 -0.81
C SER A 36 -5.94 4.02 0.58
N LEU A 37 -5.13 3.53 1.51
CA LEU A 37 -5.04 4.06 2.88
C LEU A 37 -4.33 5.41 2.86
N ALA A 38 -5.05 6.51 3.14
CA ALA A 38 -4.51 7.88 3.09
C ALA A 38 -4.09 8.41 4.47
N THR A 39 -4.97 8.24 5.47
CA THR A 39 -4.77 8.76 6.82
C THR A 39 -5.20 7.71 7.83
N VAL A 40 -4.44 7.58 8.90
CA VAL A 40 -4.81 6.86 10.11
C VAL A 40 -4.87 7.87 11.23
N SER A 41 -6.01 7.97 11.92
CA SER A 41 -6.12 8.79 13.10
C SER A 41 -6.45 7.92 14.32
N ILE A 42 -5.82 8.24 15.44
CA ILE A 42 -6.05 7.56 16.71
C ILE A 42 -6.58 8.56 17.76
N LYS A 43 -7.42 8.07 18.64
CA LYS A 43 -7.88 8.80 19.82
C LYS A 43 -8.04 7.83 20.98
N LEU A 44 -7.56 8.20 22.15
CA LEU A 44 -7.70 7.39 23.37
C LEU A 44 -9.20 7.19 23.69
N ARG A 45 -9.57 5.99 24.10
CA ARG A 45 -10.96 5.69 24.50
C ARG A 45 -11.26 6.25 25.87
N GLU A 46 -12.50 6.63 26.07
CA GLU A 46 -12.98 7.07 27.38
C GLU A 46 -12.73 6.01 28.46
N GLY A 47 -12.18 6.43 29.58
CA GLY A 47 -11.84 5.54 30.70
C GLY A 47 -10.49 4.83 30.59
N GLN A 48 -9.78 4.96 29.45
CA GLN A 48 -8.39 4.51 29.35
C GLN A 48 -7.44 5.59 29.87
N GLN A 49 -6.37 5.16 30.52
CA GLN A 49 -5.30 6.05 30.95
C GLN A 49 -4.22 6.11 29.88
N GLU A 50 -3.74 7.31 29.65
CA GLU A 50 -2.61 7.54 28.75
C GLU A 50 -1.34 6.96 29.37
N HIS A 51 -0.56 6.25 28.56
CA HIS A 51 0.75 5.80 28.97
C HIS A 51 1.62 7.04 29.23
N LYS A 52 2.31 7.10 30.35
CA LYS A 52 3.22 8.20 30.66
C LYS A 52 4.64 7.72 30.49
N ASP A 53 5.44 8.51 29.83
CA ASP A 53 6.86 8.27 29.72
C ASP A 53 7.51 8.26 31.08
N LYS A 54 8.38 7.28 31.35
CA LYS A 54 9.15 7.24 32.58
C LYS A 54 10.27 8.25 32.48
N ALA A 55 10.21 9.28 33.30
CA ALA A 55 11.31 10.22 33.42
C ALA A 55 12.60 9.49 33.84
N ILE A 56 13.55 9.42 32.90
CA ILE A 56 14.88 8.87 33.18
C ILE A 56 15.81 10.04 33.49
N PRO A 57 16.38 10.13 34.72
CA PRO A 57 17.28 11.23 35.07
C PRO A 57 18.41 11.36 34.05
N PHE A 58 18.66 12.58 33.60
CA PHE A 58 19.68 12.97 32.60
C PHE A 58 19.38 12.60 31.11
N ILE A 59 18.31 11.85 30.81
CA ILE A 59 17.94 11.46 29.44
C ILE A 59 16.64 12.14 29.00
N THR A 60 15.63 12.15 29.86
CA THR A 60 14.33 12.75 29.57
C THR A 60 14.39 14.25 29.74
N LYS A 61 13.91 15.02 28.75
CA LYS A 61 13.80 16.47 28.85
C LYS A 61 12.68 16.85 29.81
N GLU A 62 12.86 17.94 30.56
CA GLU A 62 11.79 18.50 31.38
C GLU A 62 10.58 18.83 30.50
N GLY A 63 9.38 18.30 30.84
CA GLY A 63 8.17 18.45 30.04
C GLY A 63 7.88 17.35 29.02
N ASP A 64 8.70 16.31 28.95
CA ASP A 64 8.52 15.14 28.07
C ASP A 64 7.83 14.02 28.86
N GLU A 65 6.56 14.27 29.22
CA GLU A 65 5.78 13.36 30.06
C GLU A 65 4.67 12.61 29.28
N LEU A 66 4.43 13.03 28.04
CA LEU A 66 3.41 12.44 27.18
C LEU A 66 4.04 11.43 26.21
N PRO A 67 3.27 10.41 25.77
CA PRO A 67 3.80 9.38 24.88
C PRO A 67 4.25 9.91 23.53
N ASP A 68 5.21 9.21 22.95
CA ASP A 68 5.66 9.35 21.58
C ASP A 68 4.94 8.33 20.68
N TYR A 69 3.71 8.65 20.27
CA TYR A 69 2.90 7.71 19.48
C TYR A 69 3.48 7.44 18.10
N ARG A 70 3.89 6.20 17.90
CA ARG A 70 4.36 5.67 16.61
C ARG A 70 3.31 4.78 15.98
N VAL A 71 2.84 5.13 14.78
CA VAL A 71 1.81 4.38 14.07
C VAL A 71 2.40 3.73 12.84
N SER A 72 2.12 2.44 12.67
CA SER A 72 2.56 1.62 11.55
C SER A 72 1.42 0.80 10.97
N TYR A 73 1.52 0.42 9.68
CA TYR A 73 0.60 -0.52 9.03
C TYR A 73 1.32 -1.79 8.57
N LEU A 74 0.61 -2.91 8.58
CA LEU A 74 1.11 -4.19 8.11
C LEU A 74 0.80 -4.37 6.63
N LEU A 75 1.85 -4.52 5.82
CA LEU A 75 1.77 -4.82 4.39
C LEU A 75 2.51 -6.13 4.09
N GLY A 76 1.75 -7.19 3.78
CA GLY A 76 2.30 -8.54 3.71
C GLY A 76 2.82 -8.98 5.07
N ASP A 77 4.12 -9.22 5.18
CA ASP A 77 4.82 -9.65 6.40
C ASP A 77 5.59 -8.52 7.10
N ARG A 78 5.46 -7.27 6.64
CA ARG A 78 6.29 -6.16 7.11
C ARG A 78 5.48 -4.99 7.65
N TRP A 79 5.88 -4.53 8.82
CA TRP A 79 5.39 -3.28 9.37
C TRP A 79 6.06 -2.09 8.68
N ARG A 80 5.23 -1.15 8.25
CA ARG A 80 5.65 0.10 7.61
C ARG A 80 5.25 1.27 8.48
N LEU A 81 6.22 2.09 8.87
CA LEU A 81 5.97 3.29 9.63
C LEU A 81 5.12 4.28 8.81
N ILE A 82 4.08 4.83 9.43
CA ILE A 82 3.32 5.97 8.91
C ILE A 82 3.94 7.26 9.43
N GLY A 83 4.14 7.36 10.74
CA GLY A 83 4.72 8.53 11.39
C GLY A 83 4.79 8.37 12.89
N THR A 84 5.44 9.34 13.54
CA THR A 84 5.53 9.47 14.98
C THR A 84 5.01 10.85 15.39
N ALA A 85 4.21 10.89 16.45
CA ALA A 85 3.74 12.10 17.10
C ALA A 85 4.41 12.20 18.47
N PHE A 86 5.37 13.09 18.59
CA PHE A 86 6.20 13.22 19.77
C PHE A 86 5.53 14.01 20.87
N ASN A 87 5.60 13.51 22.11
CA ASN A 87 5.12 14.16 23.34
C ASN A 87 3.71 14.74 23.17
N GLN A 88 2.77 13.94 22.69
CA GLN A 88 1.44 14.38 22.32
C GLN A 88 0.36 13.53 22.99
N SER A 89 -0.66 14.18 23.59
CA SER A 89 -1.81 13.48 24.17
C SER A 89 -2.76 12.99 23.07
N ALA A 90 -3.20 11.74 23.19
CA ALA A 90 -4.25 11.17 22.35
C ALA A 90 -5.68 11.41 22.91
N SER A 91 -5.85 12.33 23.85
CA SER A 91 -7.19 12.77 24.32
C SER A 91 -8.03 13.35 23.18
N ASP A 92 -7.39 13.93 22.17
CA ASP A 92 -7.97 14.31 20.89
C ASP A 92 -7.40 13.47 19.75
N TRP A 93 -7.97 13.66 18.52
CA TRP A 93 -7.53 12.93 17.36
C TRP A 93 -6.11 13.33 16.93
N ILE A 94 -5.20 12.37 16.88
CA ILE A 94 -3.87 12.51 16.26
C ILE A 94 -3.94 11.91 14.86
N GLU A 95 -3.57 12.69 13.84
CA GLU A 95 -3.63 12.29 12.43
C GLU A 95 -2.26 11.94 11.89
N PHE A 96 -2.15 10.76 11.28
CA PHE A 96 -0.95 10.28 10.60
C PHE A 96 -1.22 10.12 9.11
N LYS A 97 -0.66 11.01 8.30
CA LYS A 97 -0.82 11.04 6.83
C LYS A 97 0.22 10.16 6.14
N ILE A 98 -0.22 9.38 5.17
CA ILE A 98 0.65 8.47 4.41
C ILE A 98 1.03 9.14 3.10
N SER A 99 2.33 9.38 2.89
CA SER A 99 2.85 10.05 1.70
C SER A 99 2.72 9.21 0.42
N ASP A 100 2.88 7.88 0.53
CA ASP A 100 2.68 6.92 -0.58
C ASP A 100 1.60 5.90 -0.18
N PRO A 101 0.32 6.24 -0.40
CA PRO A 101 -0.81 5.47 0.10
C PRO A 101 -0.85 4.05 -0.49
N PRO A 102 -0.71 2.98 0.33
CA PRO A 102 -0.84 1.61 -0.14
C PRO A 102 -2.28 1.29 -0.52
N ASN A 103 -2.47 0.29 -1.37
CA ASN A 103 -3.80 -0.22 -1.65
C ASN A 103 -4.41 -0.79 -0.36
N LEU A 104 -5.63 -0.38 -0.07
CA LEU A 104 -6.30 -0.71 1.19
C LEU A 104 -6.48 -2.21 1.39
N THR A 105 -6.73 -2.96 0.31
CA THR A 105 -6.94 -4.41 0.39
C THR A 105 -5.67 -5.20 0.69
N LEU A 106 -4.50 -4.58 0.57
CA LEU A 106 -3.21 -5.18 0.91
C LEU A 106 -2.78 -4.89 2.35
N VAL A 107 -3.45 -3.93 3.02
CA VAL A 107 -3.17 -3.57 4.42
C VAL A 107 -3.93 -4.52 5.34
N GLN A 108 -3.21 -5.20 6.22
CA GLN A 108 -3.76 -6.24 7.08
C GLN A 108 -4.04 -5.75 8.50
N GLY A 109 -3.27 -4.77 8.98
CA GLY A 109 -3.41 -4.28 10.35
C GLY A 109 -2.75 -2.92 10.58
N ILE A 110 -3.05 -2.34 11.73
CA ILE A 110 -2.46 -1.10 12.24
C ILE A 110 -1.91 -1.39 13.62
N ARG A 111 -0.70 -0.88 13.90
CA ARG A 111 -0.04 -0.97 15.20
C ARG A 111 0.24 0.43 15.71
N VAL A 112 -0.06 0.62 17.00
CA VAL A 112 0.33 1.79 17.78
C VAL A 112 1.36 1.33 18.82
N SER A 113 2.46 2.02 18.89
CA SER A 113 3.51 1.81 19.89
C SER A 113 3.94 3.15 20.48
N ASP A 114 4.54 3.12 21.64
CA ASP A 114 5.23 4.23 22.26
C ASP A 114 6.72 4.16 21.90
N GLU A 115 7.31 5.25 21.43
CA GLU A 115 8.70 5.31 20.98
C GLU A 115 9.58 5.99 22.04
N ASP A 116 9.77 5.34 23.17
CA ASP A 116 10.67 5.80 24.20
C ASP A 116 12.14 5.73 23.77
N ALA A 117 12.97 6.58 24.37
CA ALA A 117 14.41 6.62 24.10
C ALA A 117 15.14 5.29 24.40
N VAL A 118 14.56 4.41 25.19
CA VAL A 118 15.19 3.17 25.69
C VAL A 118 14.45 1.91 25.24
N ALA A 119 13.13 1.97 25.00
CA ALA A 119 12.33 0.83 24.61
C ALA A 119 11.16 1.29 23.72
N HIS A 120 10.74 0.41 22.81
CA HIS A 120 9.49 0.62 22.07
C HIS A 120 8.41 -0.21 22.74
N ASP A 121 7.52 0.43 23.46
CA ASP A 121 6.40 -0.26 24.11
C ASP A 121 5.25 -0.46 23.12
N HIS A 122 4.88 -1.73 22.93
CA HIS A 122 3.74 -2.08 22.10
C HIS A 122 2.45 -1.77 22.84
N LEU A 123 1.68 -0.77 22.38
CA LEU A 123 0.43 -0.37 23.03
C LEU A 123 -0.75 -1.18 22.49
N GLU A 124 -0.95 -1.20 21.18
CA GLU A 124 -2.08 -1.88 20.58
C GLU A 124 -1.82 -2.29 19.11
N GLU A 125 -2.41 -3.41 18.71
CA GLU A 125 -2.47 -3.87 17.32
C GLU A 125 -3.90 -4.26 16.98
N VAL A 126 -4.40 -3.77 15.85
CA VAL A 126 -5.74 -4.05 15.34
C VAL A 126 -5.67 -4.56 13.90
N GLN A 127 -6.51 -5.53 13.58
CA GLN A 127 -6.67 -5.98 12.20
C GLN A 127 -7.55 -5.00 11.43
N LEU A 128 -7.16 -4.69 10.21
CA LEU A 128 -7.92 -3.82 9.32
C LEU A 128 -8.90 -4.63 8.50
N VAL A 129 -10.00 -5.09 9.13
CA VAL A 129 -11.07 -5.83 8.44
C VAL A 129 -12.05 -4.86 7.77
N ASP A 130 -12.26 -3.71 8.38
CA ASP A 130 -13.11 -2.62 7.89
C ASP A 130 -12.44 -1.25 8.10
N LEU A 131 -13.15 -0.16 7.73
CA LEU A 131 -12.63 1.20 7.84
C LEU A 131 -12.73 1.79 9.26
N SER A 132 -13.27 1.03 10.20
CA SER A 132 -13.44 1.46 11.60
C SER A 132 -13.02 0.33 12.54
N PRO A 133 -11.74 -0.05 12.56
CA PRO A 133 -11.25 -1.10 13.42
C PRO A 133 -11.51 -0.74 14.89
N GLN A 134 -11.92 -1.74 15.68
CA GLN A 134 -12.22 -1.56 17.08
C GLN A 134 -11.01 -1.96 17.93
N GLY A 135 -10.30 -0.96 18.43
CA GLY A 135 -9.24 -1.16 19.40
C GLY A 135 -9.81 -1.25 20.84
N LYS A 136 -9.02 -1.79 21.76
CA LYS A 136 -9.33 -1.79 23.20
C LYS A 136 -8.95 -0.46 23.83
N MET A 137 -7.80 0.08 23.41
CA MET A 137 -7.20 1.30 23.97
C MET A 137 -7.54 2.54 23.15
N PHE A 138 -7.56 2.41 21.81
CA PHE A 138 -7.80 3.53 20.91
C PHE A 138 -9.07 3.39 20.08
N HIS A 139 -9.68 4.52 19.75
CA HIS A 139 -10.55 4.67 18.59
C HIS A 139 -9.71 4.94 17.36
N TYR A 140 -10.08 4.32 16.26
CA TYR A 140 -9.41 4.50 14.98
C TYR A 140 -10.35 5.16 13.97
N ARG A 141 -9.82 6.08 13.19
CA ARG A 141 -10.48 6.63 12.00
C ARG A 141 -9.57 6.42 10.81
N ILE A 142 -10.09 5.78 9.78
CA ILE A 142 -9.35 5.46 8.55
C ILE A 142 -9.93 6.29 7.42
N GLU A 143 -9.09 7.13 6.82
CA GLU A 143 -9.46 7.86 5.62
C GLU A 143 -8.79 7.23 4.40
N THR A 144 -9.53 7.22 3.30
CA THR A 144 -9.07 6.61 2.06
C THR A 144 -9.02 7.62 0.94
N THR A 145 -8.10 7.42 0.01
CA THR A 145 -8.00 8.16 -1.24
C THR A 145 -8.02 7.19 -2.42
N ARG A 146 -8.05 7.73 -3.64
CA ARG A 146 -7.87 6.93 -4.85
C ARG A 146 -6.47 7.16 -5.41
N SER A 147 -5.72 6.08 -5.62
CA SER A 147 -4.38 6.09 -6.22
C SER A 147 -4.29 5.03 -7.30
N PHE A 148 -4.17 5.48 -8.56
CA PHE A 148 -3.99 4.56 -9.68
C PHE A 148 -2.74 3.70 -9.52
N LYS A 149 -1.63 4.28 -9.01
CA LYS A 149 -0.39 3.57 -8.68
C LYS A 149 -0.66 2.38 -7.75
N SER A 150 -1.42 2.62 -6.66
CA SER A 150 -1.73 1.56 -5.70
C SER A 150 -2.65 0.48 -6.29
N GLY A 151 -3.56 0.87 -7.19
CA GLY A 151 -4.38 -0.06 -7.96
C GLY A 151 -3.55 -0.94 -8.89
N MET A 152 -2.54 -0.39 -9.55
CA MET A 152 -1.58 -1.16 -10.36
C MET A 152 -0.78 -2.15 -9.51
N VAL A 153 -0.27 -1.71 -8.35
CA VAL A 153 0.46 -2.58 -7.42
C VAL A 153 -0.44 -3.73 -6.95
N TRP A 154 -1.66 -3.43 -6.52
CA TRP A 154 -2.63 -4.47 -6.16
C TRP A 154 -2.86 -5.44 -7.30
N PHE A 155 -3.15 -4.93 -8.50
CA PHE A 155 -3.42 -5.77 -9.67
C PHE A 155 -2.25 -6.69 -9.99
N ALA A 156 -1.01 -6.17 -9.90
CA ALA A 156 0.21 -6.96 -10.15
C ALA A 156 0.39 -8.13 -9.16
N THR A 157 -0.21 -8.06 -7.97
CA THR A 157 -0.16 -9.15 -6.97
C THR A 157 -1.24 -10.20 -7.18
N THR A 158 -2.22 -9.97 -8.08
CA THR A 158 -3.26 -10.96 -8.39
C THR A 158 -2.78 -11.96 -9.45
N PRO A 159 -3.29 -13.22 -9.44
CA PRO A 159 -2.98 -14.19 -10.49
C PRO A 159 -3.32 -13.69 -11.90
N LEU A 160 -4.45 -12.99 -12.04
CA LEU A 160 -4.86 -12.38 -13.30
C LEU A 160 -3.88 -11.28 -13.74
N GLY A 161 -3.47 -10.42 -12.82
CA GLY A 161 -2.48 -9.38 -13.09
C GLY A 161 -1.15 -9.95 -13.53
N MET A 162 -0.63 -10.95 -12.83
CA MET A 162 0.61 -11.64 -13.22
C MET A 162 0.51 -12.27 -14.62
N ALA A 163 -0.63 -12.90 -14.94
CA ALA A 163 -0.85 -13.47 -16.28
C ALA A 163 -0.89 -12.39 -17.37
N ILE A 164 -1.57 -11.26 -17.12
CA ILE A 164 -1.64 -10.14 -18.07
C ILE A 164 -0.27 -9.47 -18.26
N PHE A 165 0.50 -9.23 -17.19
CA PHE A 165 1.86 -8.69 -17.32
C PHE A 165 2.77 -9.65 -18.07
N GLY A 166 2.66 -10.96 -17.82
CA GLY A 166 3.37 -11.99 -18.57
C GLY A 166 3.03 -11.98 -20.06
N ALA A 167 1.72 -11.89 -20.38
CA ALA A 167 1.26 -11.82 -21.78
C ALA A 167 1.73 -10.53 -22.48
N ILE A 168 1.71 -9.39 -21.82
CA ILE A 168 2.25 -8.12 -22.35
C ILE A 168 3.76 -8.26 -22.61
N GLY A 169 4.51 -8.80 -21.64
CA GLY A 169 5.96 -9.02 -21.80
C GLY A 169 6.28 -9.93 -22.98
N LEU A 170 5.57 -11.05 -23.12
CA LEU A 170 5.73 -11.97 -24.25
C LEU A 170 5.37 -11.30 -25.58
N ALA A 171 4.27 -10.55 -25.64
CA ALA A 171 3.87 -9.85 -26.86
C ALA A 171 4.92 -8.82 -27.29
N VAL A 172 5.43 -8.02 -26.36
CA VAL A 172 6.51 -7.05 -26.62
C VAL A 172 7.77 -7.77 -27.12
N PHE A 173 8.18 -8.87 -26.46
CA PHE A 173 9.33 -9.66 -26.85
C PHE A 173 9.21 -10.20 -28.30
N LEU A 174 8.04 -10.75 -28.65
CA LEU A 174 7.77 -11.26 -30.01
C LEU A 174 7.79 -10.16 -31.08
N VAL A 175 7.26 -8.97 -30.73
CA VAL A 175 7.31 -7.80 -31.62
C VAL A 175 8.76 -7.38 -31.86
N VAL A 176 9.57 -7.28 -30.82
CA VAL A 176 11.01 -6.95 -30.93
C VAL A 176 11.75 -7.97 -31.80
N LEU A 177 11.55 -9.28 -31.53
CA LEU A 177 12.15 -10.33 -32.35
C LEU A 177 11.75 -10.23 -33.82
N SER A 178 10.49 -9.92 -34.11
CA SER A 178 10.00 -9.78 -35.49
C SER A 178 10.65 -8.63 -36.27
N HIS A 179 11.15 -7.61 -35.54
CA HIS A 179 11.89 -6.49 -36.17
C HIS A 179 13.38 -6.77 -36.30
N LEU A 180 13.94 -7.61 -35.46
CA LEU A 180 15.37 -7.98 -35.52
C LEU A 180 15.65 -9.10 -36.53
N ALA A 181 14.69 -10.00 -36.76
CA ALA A 181 14.85 -11.13 -37.70
C ALA A 181 15.25 -10.73 -39.12
N PRO A 182 14.71 -9.64 -39.74
CA PRO A 182 15.16 -9.24 -41.09
C PRO A 182 16.56 -8.62 -41.13
N ALA A 183 17.16 -8.31 -40.00
CA ALA A 183 18.53 -7.74 -39.96
C ALA A 183 19.62 -8.82 -39.82
N LEU A 184 19.23 -10.10 -39.77
CA LEU A 184 20.14 -11.25 -39.65
C LEU A 184 20.26 -12.04 -40.95
N ASP A 185 19.52 -11.67 -42.00
CA ASP A 185 19.64 -12.16 -43.39
C ASP A 185 20.50 -11.17 -44.24
#